data_2ea59667cb724de6c08dd8e8a2266430
#
_entry.id   2ea59667cb724de6c08dd8e8a2266430
#
_cell.length_a   1.000
_cell.length_b   1.000
_cell.length_c   1.000
_cell.angle_alpha   90.00
_cell.angle_beta   90.00
_cell.angle_gamma   90.00
#
_symmetry.space_group_name_H-M   'P 1'
#
loop_
_entity.id
_entity.type
_entity.pdbx_description
1 polymer ?
#
loop_
_entity_poly.entity_id
_entity_poly.type
_entity_poly.pdbx_seq_one_letter_code
_entity_poly.pdbx_strand_id
1 'polypeptide(L)'
;MTESSNADNAITALKEALKGHDYIASQNISTAVYLAQKLSKPILVEGPPGVGKTELAKATALLLDKPMIRLQCYEGLDESKALYEWKYGKQLLYTQVLKEKLSELTSNSESLKQSVEKLHEFDDTFFSTDFLEPRPLLKALWAEQGAVLLIDEIDKSDLEFEAFLLEILQDYQISIPEIGTV
;
A
#
# COMPACT_ATOMS: atom_id res chain seq x y z
N MET A 1 32.14 -10.59 21.46
CA MET A 1 32.74 -11.03 20.17
C MET A 1 31.79 -11.93 19.35
N THR A 2 30.73 -12.49 19.89
CA THR A 2 29.81 -13.44 19.20
C THR A 2 28.72 -12.78 18.35
N GLU A 3 28.23 -11.58 18.69
CA GLU A 3 27.14 -10.93 17.95
C GLU A 3 27.59 -10.31 16.61
N SER A 4 28.77 -9.69 16.56
CA SER A 4 29.32 -9.13 15.32
C SER A 4 29.57 -10.20 14.27
N SER A 5 30.12 -11.36 14.67
CA SER A 5 30.35 -12.49 13.76
C SER A 5 29.04 -13.08 13.20
N ASN A 6 27.95 -13.00 13.96
CA ASN A 6 26.64 -13.52 13.54
C ASN A 6 25.97 -12.59 12.51
N ALA A 7 26.12 -11.28 12.68
CA ALA A 7 25.63 -10.29 11.71
C ALA A 7 26.36 -10.38 10.36
N ASP A 8 27.71 -10.50 10.39
CA ASP A 8 28.54 -10.63 9.17
C ASP A 8 28.18 -11.89 8.37
N ASN A 9 27.93 -13.00 9.07
CA ASN A 9 27.48 -14.24 8.43
C ASN A 9 26.09 -14.08 7.81
N ALA A 10 25.17 -13.40 8.48
CA ALA A 10 23.81 -13.16 7.97
C ALA A 10 23.82 -12.24 6.72
N ILE A 11 24.65 -11.20 6.72
CA ILE A 11 24.82 -10.30 5.56
C ILE A 11 25.43 -11.05 4.38
N THR A 12 26.39 -11.93 4.63
CA THR A 12 27.02 -12.74 3.58
C THR A 12 26.01 -13.75 3.00
N ALA A 13 25.22 -14.40 3.86
CA ALA A 13 24.16 -15.29 3.41
C ALA A 13 23.09 -14.55 2.58
N LEU A 14 22.69 -13.34 2.99
CA LEU A 14 21.77 -12.50 2.24
C LEU A 14 22.33 -12.13 0.85
N LYS A 15 23.60 -11.80 0.77
CA LYS A 15 24.29 -11.50 -0.49
C LYS A 15 24.26 -12.67 -1.47
N GLU A 16 24.55 -13.87 -1.00
CA GLU A 16 24.49 -15.08 -1.83
C GLU A 16 23.04 -15.43 -2.20
N ALA A 17 22.09 -15.21 -1.31
CA ALA A 17 20.66 -15.41 -1.61
C ALA A 17 20.16 -14.43 -2.69
N LEU A 18 20.51 -13.15 -2.64
CA LEU A 18 20.21 -12.18 -3.71
C LEU A 18 20.84 -12.59 -5.04
N LYS A 19 22.06 -13.13 -5.02
CA LYS A 19 22.70 -13.67 -6.23
C LYS A 19 21.94 -14.85 -6.80
N GLY A 20 21.34 -15.68 -5.95
CA GLY A 20 20.44 -16.77 -6.39
C GLY A 20 19.19 -16.29 -7.12
N HIS A 21 18.83 -15.02 -6.98
CA HIS A 21 17.75 -14.34 -7.69
C HIS A 21 18.27 -13.35 -8.76
N ASP A 22 19.41 -13.66 -9.37
CA ASP A 22 20.04 -12.90 -10.46
C ASP A 22 20.45 -11.45 -10.10
N TYR A 23 20.60 -11.12 -8.80
CA TYR A 23 21.02 -9.81 -8.35
C TYR A 23 22.38 -9.84 -7.65
N ILE A 24 23.39 -9.23 -8.28
CA ILE A 24 24.75 -9.13 -7.73
C ILE A 24 24.85 -7.91 -6.81
N ALA A 25 24.58 -8.13 -5.51
CA ALA A 25 24.63 -7.07 -4.51
C ALA A 25 26.07 -6.76 -4.09
N SER A 26 26.39 -5.47 -3.93
CA SER A 26 27.60 -5.04 -3.19
C SER A 26 27.43 -5.34 -1.69
N GLN A 27 28.54 -5.31 -0.94
CA GLN A 27 28.47 -5.47 0.52
C GLN A 27 27.57 -4.41 1.17
N ASN A 28 27.66 -3.16 0.71
CA ASN A 28 26.84 -2.05 1.23
C ASN A 28 25.33 -2.28 0.99
N ILE A 29 24.94 -2.72 -0.20
CA ILE A 29 23.55 -3.04 -0.51
C ILE A 29 23.06 -4.18 0.37
N SER A 30 23.83 -5.26 0.51
CA SER A 30 23.43 -6.40 1.35
C SER A 30 23.30 -5.99 2.82
N THR A 31 24.19 -5.15 3.31
CA THR A 31 24.12 -4.59 4.67
C THR A 31 22.87 -3.71 4.84
N ALA A 32 22.58 -2.83 3.88
CA ALA A 32 21.40 -1.97 3.93
C ALA A 32 20.09 -2.78 3.94
N VAL A 33 19.98 -3.79 3.08
CA VAL A 33 18.81 -4.69 3.04
C VAL A 33 18.67 -5.45 4.36
N TYR A 34 19.76 -5.98 4.90
CA TYR A 34 19.75 -6.67 6.19
C TYR A 34 19.29 -5.77 7.33
N LEU A 35 19.83 -4.55 7.41
CA LEU A 35 19.45 -3.58 8.45
C LEU A 35 18.00 -3.13 8.31
N ALA A 36 17.54 -2.85 7.10
CA ALA A 36 16.17 -2.47 6.84
C ALA A 36 15.17 -3.54 7.32
N GLN A 37 15.44 -4.82 7.03
CA GLN A 37 14.63 -5.93 7.52
C GLN A 37 14.65 -6.05 9.05
N LYS A 38 15.82 -5.88 9.67
CA LYS A 38 15.97 -6.00 11.13
C LYS A 38 15.35 -4.85 11.90
N LEU A 39 15.39 -3.66 11.33
CA LEU A 39 14.89 -2.43 11.96
C LEU A 39 13.48 -2.07 11.52
N SER A 40 12.89 -2.82 10.59
CA SER A 40 11.60 -2.49 9.95
C SER A 40 11.62 -1.04 9.42
N LYS A 41 12.63 -0.71 8.62
CA LYS A 41 12.78 0.63 8.04
C LYS A 41 12.88 0.56 6.52
N PRO A 42 12.38 1.60 5.81
CA PRO A 42 12.52 1.68 4.36
C PRO A 42 13.97 1.89 3.95
N ILE A 43 14.28 1.58 2.69
CA ILE A 43 15.58 1.84 2.07
C ILE A 43 15.40 2.90 1.00
N LEU A 44 16.18 3.97 1.06
CA LEU A 44 16.33 4.91 -0.05
C LEU A 44 17.46 4.40 -0.95
N VAL A 45 17.17 4.22 -2.24
CA VAL A 45 18.14 3.75 -3.23
C VAL A 45 18.35 4.83 -4.29
N GLU A 46 19.52 5.43 -4.30
CA GLU A 46 19.91 6.47 -5.25
C GLU A 46 20.96 5.96 -6.24
N GLY A 47 21.01 6.55 -7.41
CA GLY A 47 22.01 6.25 -8.42
C GLY A 47 21.53 6.55 -9.84
N PRO A 48 22.44 6.53 -10.83
CA PRO A 48 22.09 6.79 -12.22
C PRO A 48 21.10 5.76 -12.77
N PRO A 49 20.41 6.04 -13.88
CA PRO A 49 19.57 5.06 -14.55
C PRO A 49 20.35 3.82 -14.97
N GLY A 50 19.72 2.66 -14.96
CA GLY A 50 20.29 1.39 -15.43
C GLY A 50 21.19 0.65 -14.42
N VAL A 51 21.41 1.16 -13.20
CA VAL A 51 22.27 0.49 -12.19
C VAL A 51 21.56 -0.62 -11.39
N GLY A 52 20.31 -0.94 -11.70
CA GLY A 52 19.59 -2.05 -11.07
C GLY A 52 18.79 -1.68 -9.82
N LYS A 53 18.39 -0.40 -9.62
CA LYS A 53 17.55 0.03 -8.48
C LYS A 53 16.25 -0.76 -8.39
N THR A 54 15.51 -0.86 -9.48
CA THR A 54 14.25 -1.62 -9.56
C THR A 54 14.47 -3.12 -9.42
N GLU A 55 15.58 -3.64 -9.94
CA GLU A 55 15.94 -5.07 -9.82
C GLU A 55 16.23 -5.46 -8.38
N LEU A 56 16.76 -4.56 -7.54
CA LEU A 56 16.91 -4.80 -6.11
C LEU A 56 15.59 -5.11 -5.44
N ALA A 57 14.53 -4.32 -5.75
CA ALA A 57 13.20 -4.55 -5.19
C ALA A 57 12.62 -5.90 -5.63
N LYS A 58 12.78 -6.27 -6.91
CA LYS A 58 12.34 -7.57 -7.43
C LYS A 58 13.07 -8.73 -6.75
N ALA A 59 14.40 -8.67 -6.69
CA ALA A 59 15.19 -9.71 -6.05
C ALA A 59 14.86 -9.84 -4.56
N THR A 60 14.63 -8.71 -3.87
CA THR A 60 14.21 -8.71 -2.48
C THR A 60 12.81 -9.33 -2.30
N ALA A 61 11.87 -9.07 -3.19
CA ALA A 61 10.54 -9.66 -3.17
C ALA A 61 10.59 -11.18 -3.35
N LEU A 62 11.37 -11.65 -4.32
CA LEU A 62 11.61 -13.09 -4.53
C LEU A 62 12.28 -13.74 -3.33
N LEU A 63 13.30 -13.11 -2.76
CA LEU A 63 14.01 -13.58 -1.58
C LEU A 63 13.10 -13.75 -0.37
N LEU A 64 12.14 -12.81 -0.19
CA LEU A 64 11.21 -12.82 0.94
C LEU A 64 9.94 -13.65 0.68
N ASP A 65 9.82 -14.21 -0.53
CA ASP A 65 8.59 -14.87 -1.00
C ASP A 65 7.35 -14.00 -0.80
N LYS A 66 7.47 -12.71 -1.19
CA LYS A 66 6.41 -11.70 -1.05
C LYS A 66 6.07 -11.05 -2.37
N PRO A 67 4.82 -10.65 -2.58
CA PRO A 67 4.46 -9.88 -3.76
C PRO A 67 5.20 -8.55 -3.79
N MET A 68 5.66 -8.14 -4.98
CA MET A 68 6.15 -6.79 -5.21
C MET A 68 5.01 -5.91 -5.70
N ILE A 69 4.77 -4.82 -4.99
CA ILE A 69 3.80 -3.79 -5.36
C ILE A 69 4.58 -2.53 -5.75
N ARG A 70 4.30 -1.97 -6.93
CA ARG A 70 4.98 -0.78 -7.43
C ARG A 70 4.07 0.43 -7.38
N LEU A 71 4.53 1.49 -6.75
CA LEU A 71 4.01 2.84 -6.84
C LEU A 71 4.95 3.68 -7.70
N GLN A 72 4.48 4.10 -8.87
CA GLN A 72 5.21 5.01 -9.74
C GLN A 72 4.83 6.44 -9.39
N CYS A 73 5.77 7.25 -8.89
CA CYS A 73 5.54 8.67 -8.63
C CYS A 73 5.56 9.48 -9.93
N TYR A 74 4.73 10.50 -9.99
CA TYR A 74 4.64 11.46 -11.09
C TYR A 74 4.11 12.81 -10.55
N GLU A 75 4.33 13.87 -11.27
CA GLU A 75 3.88 15.22 -10.90
C GLU A 75 2.35 15.28 -10.72
N GLY A 76 1.90 15.73 -9.55
CA GLY A 76 0.48 15.77 -9.18
C GLY A 76 -0.09 14.42 -8.68
N LEU A 77 0.78 13.47 -8.31
CA LEU A 77 0.36 12.32 -7.51
C LEU A 77 0.05 12.80 -6.10
N ASP A 78 -1.15 12.53 -5.65
CA ASP A 78 -1.64 12.87 -4.31
C ASP A 78 -2.01 11.62 -3.51
N GLU A 79 -2.34 11.82 -2.24
CA GLU A 79 -2.76 10.79 -1.30
C GLU A 79 -3.90 9.94 -1.86
N SER A 80 -4.95 10.58 -2.40
CA SER A 80 -6.13 9.87 -2.89
C SER A 80 -5.81 8.96 -4.07
N LYS A 81 -4.92 9.39 -4.98
CA LYS A 81 -4.50 8.57 -6.13
C LYS A 81 -3.56 7.44 -5.75
N ALA A 82 -2.83 7.57 -4.64
CA ALA A 82 -1.88 6.57 -4.18
C ALA A 82 -2.49 5.52 -3.25
N LEU A 83 -3.53 5.89 -2.48
CA LEU A 83 -4.18 5.02 -1.50
C LEU A 83 -5.34 4.24 -2.08
N TYR A 84 -6.42 4.90 -2.48
CA TYR A 84 -7.63 4.24 -2.94
C TYR A 84 -8.48 5.16 -3.82
N GLU A 85 -9.44 4.56 -4.47
CA GLU A 85 -10.48 5.25 -5.23
C GLU A 85 -11.82 4.60 -4.95
N TRP A 86 -12.88 5.42 -4.78
CA TRP A 86 -14.24 4.90 -4.67
C TRP A 86 -14.77 4.45 -6.03
N LYS A 87 -15.34 3.27 -6.08
CA LYS A 87 -16.01 2.71 -7.28
C LYS A 87 -17.37 3.38 -7.51
N TYR A 88 -17.38 4.69 -7.74
CA TYR A 88 -18.61 5.47 -7.93
C TYR A 88 -19.55 4.88 -8.99
N GLY A 89 -18.99 4.36 -10.08
CA GLY A 89 -19.79 3.67 -11.11
C GLY A 89 -20.54 2.46 -10.57
N LYS A 90 -19.90 1.68 -9.69
CA LYS A 90 -20.52 0.54 -9.00
C LYS A 90 -21.57 1.01 -8.02
N GLN A 91 -21.30 2.04 -7.22
CA GLN A 91 -22.26 2.65 -6.29
C GLN A 91 -23.50 3.15 -7.03
N LEU A 92 -23.32 3.86 -8.15
CA LEU A 92 -24.42 4.36 -8.97
C LEU A 92 -25.26 3.21 -9.54
N LEU A 93 -24.63 2.16 -10.07
CA LEU A 93 -25.33 0.98 -10.59
C LEU A 93 -26.16 0.30 -9.49
N TYR A 94 -25.59 0.11 -8.31
CA TYR A 94 -26.31 -0.47 -7.16
C TYR A 94 -27.46 0.41 -6.72
N THR A 95 -27.28 1.73 -6.69
CA THR A 95 -28.36 2.69 -6.38
C THR A 95 -29.49 2.57 -7.39
N GLN A 96 -29.21 2.43 -8.67
CA GLN A 96 -30.23 2.25 -9.70
C GLN A 96 -31.00 0.93 -9.53
N VAL A 97 -30.30 -0.17 -9.30
CA VAL A 97 -30.91 -1.50 -9.10
C VAL A 97 -31.76 -1.53 -7.82
N LEU A 98 -31.32 -0.82 -6.78
CA LEU A 98 -32.04 -0.77 -5.50
C LEU A 98 -33.16 0.27 -5.47
N LYS A 99 -33.24 1.17 -6.46
CA LYS A 99 -34.21 2.29 -6.48
C LYS A 99 -35.64 1.81 -6.31
N GLU A 100 -36.05 0.73 -6.97
CA GLU A 100 -37.37 0.15 -6.85
C GLU A 100 -37.61 -0.38 -5.43
N LYS A 101 -36.64 -1.12 -4.87
CA LYS A 101 -36.73 -1.63 -3.49
C LYS A 101 -36.72 -0.52 -2.45
N LEU A 102 -35.93 0.53 -2.64
CA LEU A 102 -35.95 1.71 -1.77
C LEU A 102 -37.28 2.43 -1.81
N SER A 103 -37.92 2.55 -2.99
CA SER A 103 -39.25 3.10 -3.16
C SER A 103 -40.30 2.29 -2.39
N GLU A 104 -40.25 0.97 -2.44
CA GLU A 104 -41.14 0.09 -1.67
C GLU A 104 -40.92 0.23 -0.15
N LEU A 105 -39.68 0.30 0.29
CA LEU A 105 -39.30 0.45 1.71
C LEU A 105 -39.73 1.80 2.29
N THR A 106 -39.64 2.86 1.49
CA THR A 106 -40.03 4.22 1.93
C THR A 106 -41.51 4.47 1.84
N SER A 107 -42.21 3.85 0.88
CA SER A 107 -43.71 3.97 0.77
C SER A 107 -44.45 3.36 1.96
N ASN A 108 -43.84 2.38 2.64
CA ASN A 108 -44.40 1.75 3.84
C ASN A 108 -43.92 2.43 5.16
N SER A 109 -43.24 3.56 5.10
CA SER A 109 -42.76 4.26 6.29
C SER A 109 -43.79 5.30 6.75
N GLU A 110 -44.19 5.22 8.02
CA GLU A 110 -45.17 6.13 8.62
C GLU A 110 -44.61 7.53 8.91
N SER A 111 -43.26 7.70 8.87
CA SER A 111 -42.61 8.99 9.09
C SER A 111 -41.34 9.18 8.26
N LEU A 112 -41.04 10.44 7.94
CA LEU A 112 -39.83 10.86 7.25
C LEU A 112 -38.57 10.41 7.99
N LYS A 113 -38.60 10.38 9.33
CA LYS A 113 -37.50 9.96 10.18
C LYS A 113 -37.13 8.49 10.00
N GLN A 114 -38.11 7.61 9.92
CA GLN A 114 -37.92 6.18 9.66
C GLN A 114 -37.37 5.93 8.24
N SER A 115 -37.75 6.75 7.26
CA SER A 115 -37.22 6.67 5.91
C SER A 115 -35.73 7.06 5.87
N VAL A 116 -35.37 8.10 6.62
CA VAL A 116 -33.96 8.54 6.75
C VAL A 116 -33.10 7.51 7.49
N GLU A 117 -33.59 6.93 8.57
CA GLU A 117 -32.88 5.87 9.29
C GLU A 117 -32.60 4.66 8.40
N LYS A 118 -33.58 4.23 7.59
CA LYS A 118 -33.39 3.17 6.61
C LYS A 118 -32.38 3.53 5.51
N LEU A 119 -32.30 4.79 5.09
CA LEU A 119 -31.31 5.26 4.12
C LEU A 119 -29.90 5.23 4.71
N HIS A 120 -29.73 5.56 5.98
CA HIS A 120 -28.41 5.49 6.65
C HIS A 120 -27.84 4.05 6.69
N GLU A 121 -28.67 3.02 6.81
CA GLU A 121 -28.21 1.63 6.71
C GLU A 121 -27.59 1.30 5.35
N PHE A 122 -27.98 2.02 4.29
CA PHE A 122 -27.37 1.88 2.96
C PHE A 122 -26.09 2.70 2.79
N ASP A 123 -25.95 3.84 3.48
CA ASP A 123 -24.74 4.66 3.44
C ASP A 123 -23.53 3.86 3.92
N ASP A 124 -23.63 3.17 5.04
CA ASP A 124 -22.57 2.30 5.58
C ASP A 124 -22.19 1.20 4.59
N THR A 125 -23.14 0.72 3.77
CA THR A 125 -22.86 -0.28 2.75
C THR A 125 -22.07 0.30 1.58
N PHE A 126 -22.43 1.50 1.10
CA PHE A 126 -21.78 2.13 -0.06
C PHE A 126 -20.38 2.64 0.22
N PHE A 127 -20.06 2.97 1.48
CA PHE A 127 -18.75 3.37 1.95
C PHE A 127 -17.98 2.22 2.62
N SER A 128 -18.33 0.98 2.28
CA SER A 128 -17.60 -0.21 2.71
C SER A 128 -16.42 -0.54 1.77
N THR A 129 -15.56 -1.44 2.22
CA THR A 129 -14.42 -1.95 1.44
C THR A 129 -14.81 -2.57 0.10
N ASP A 130 -16.06 -3.03 -0.06
CA ASP A 130 -16.58 -3.61 -1.31
C ASP A 130 -16.63 -2.60 -2.47
N PHE A 131 -16.78 -1.32 -2.14
CA PHE A 131 -16.84 -0.22 -3.09
C PHE A 131 -15.54 0.57 -3.19
N LEU A 132 -14.52 0.15 -2.48
CA LEU A 132 -13.18 0.73 -2.50
C LEU A 132 -12.30 -0.03 -3.50
N GLU A 133 -11.57 0.69 -4.36
CA GLU A 133 -10.52 0.16 -5.22
C GLU A 133 -9.17 0.52 -4.60
N PRO A 134 -8.47 -0.42 -3.96
CA PRO A 134 -7.19 -0.13 -3.35
C PRO A 134 -6.14 0.21 -4.41
N ARG A 135 -5.39 1.27 -4.21
CA ARG A 135 -4.23 1.68 -4.99
C ARG A 135 -2.95 1.08 -4.37
N PRO A 136 -1.77 1.27 -4.98
CA PRO A 136 -0.56 0.56 -4.56
C PRO A 136 -0.21 0.68 -3.07
N LEU A 137 -0.37 1.84 -2.45
CA LEU A 137 -0.07 2.01 -1.02
C LEU A 137 -1.00 1.16 -0.16
N LEU A 138 -2.30 1.27 -0.37
CA LEU A 138 -3.26 0.49 0.41
C LEU A 138 -3.15 -1.02 0.14
N LYS A 139 -2.86 -1.41 -1.10
CA LYS A 139 -2.58 -2.83 -1.42
C LYS A 139 -1.40 -3.37 -0.63
N ALA A 140 -0.36 -2.56 -0.44
CA ALA A 140 0.81 -2.97 0.33
C ALA A 140 0.52 -3.09 1.82
N LEU A 141 -0.26 -2.15 2.38
CA LEU A 141 -0.69 -2.18 3.78
C LEU A 141 -1.64 -3.36 4.07
N TRP A 142 -2.54 -3.67 3.14
CA TRP A 142 -3.49 -4.78 3.28
C TRP A 142 -2.91 -6.17 2.97
N ALA A 143 -1.68 -6.25 2.52
CA ALA A 143 -1.07 -7.55 2.23
C ALA A 143 -0.88 -8.36 3.51
N GLU A 144 -1.74 -9.34 3.77
CA GLU A 144 -1.76 -10.16 5.01
C GLU A 144 -0.39 -10.78 5.35
N GLN A 145 0.34 -11.23 4.34
CA GLN A 145 1.69 -11.77 4.51
C GLN A 145 2.78 -10.70 4.35
N GLY A 146 2.39 -9.44 4.21
CA GLY A 146 3.26 -8.33 3.85
C GLY A 146 3.62 -8.32 2.36
N ALA A 147 4.20 -7.21 1.92
CA ALA A 147 4.64 -7.00 0.54
C ALA A 147 5.97 -6.25 0.51
N VAL A 148 6.66 -6.32 -0.62
CA VAL A 148 7.75 -5.38 -0.94
C VAL A 148 7.16 -4.24 -1.76
N LEU A 149 7.04 -3.06 -1.15
CA LEU A 149 6.58 -1.85 -1.82
C LEU A 149 7.78 -1.14 -2.47
N LEU A 150 7.75 -1.03 -3.79
CA LEU A 150 8.67 -0.21 -4.56
C LEU A 150 8.03 1.14 -4.85
N ILE A 151 8.55 2.20 -4.23
CA ILE A 151 8.20 3.59 -4.56
C ILE A 151 9.25 4.08 -5.56
N ASP A 152 8.85 4.25 -6.81
CA ASP A 152 9.76 4.57 -7.92
C ASP A 152 9.60 6.03 -8.35
N GLU A 153 10.72 6.65 -8.72
CA GLU A 153 10.78 8.06 -9.15
C GLU A 153 10.22 9.05 -8.12
N ILE A 154 10.57 8.85 -6.85
CA ILE A 154 10.10 9.70 -5.73
C ILE A 154 10.47 11.19 -5.93
N ASP A 155 11.53 11.47 -6.67
CA ASP A 155 11.96 12.81 -7.05
C ASP A 155 10.98 13.58 -7.95
N LYS A 156 9.95 12.91 -8.47
CA LYS A 156 8.85 13.54 -9.23
C LYS A 156 7.63 13.89 -8.38
N SER A 157 7.61 13.50 -7.12
CA SER A 157 6.54 13.86 -6.21
C SER A 157 6.71 15.28 -5.68
N ASP A 158 5.63 15.86 -5.18
CA ASP A 158 5.70 17.13 -4.45
C ASP A 158 5.99 16.90 -2.96
N LEU A 159 6.32 17.97 -2.25
CA LEU A 159 6.67 17.94 -0.82
C LEU A 159 5.53 17.45 0.07
N GLU A 160 4.28 17.69 -0.32
CA GLU A 160 3.10 17.26 0.45
C GLU A 160 2.98 15.74 0.40
N PHE A 161 3.16 15.16 -0.78
CA PHE A 161 3.15 13.71 -0.96
C PHE A 161 4.34 13.03 -0.29
N GLU A 162 5.53 13.65 -0.32
CA GLU A 162 6.70 13.13 0.41
C GLU A 162 6.44 13.10 1.93
N ALA A 163 5.86 14.16 2.49
CA ALA A 163 5.51 14.22 3.91
C ALA A 163 4.49 13.13 4.29
N PHE A 164 3.47 12.94 3.46
CA PHE A 164 2.49 11.87 3.60
C PHE A 164 3.12 10.47 3.55
N LEU A 165 4.05 10.22 2.63
CA LEU A 165 4.78 8.95 2.58
C LEU A 165 5.60 8.71 3.85
N LEU A 166 6.26 9.75 4.39
CA LEU A 166 7.05 9.62 5.62
C LEU A 166 6.17 9.23 6.82
N GLU A 167 4.94 9.78 6.90
CA GLU A 167 3.98 9.40 7.93
C GLU A 167 3.62 7.91 7.84
N ILE A 168 3.23 7.42 6.65
CA ILE A 168 2.92 6.01 6.44
C ILE A 168 4.12 5.10 6.75
N LEU A 169 5.33 5.49 6.31
CA LEU A 169 6.53 4.67 6.47
C LEU A 169 7.06 4.66 7.90
N GLN A 170 6.58 5.55 8.78
CA GLN A 170 6.94 5.55 10.19
C GLN A 170 6.29 4.38 10.92
N ASP A 171 4.98 4.18 10.74
CA ASP A 171 4.17 3.25 11.52
C ASP A 171 3.54 2.14 10.67
N TYR A 172 3.73 2.18 9.34
CA TYR A 172 3.13 1.26 8.34
C TYR A 172 1.62 1.13 8.48
N GLN A 173 0.95 2.24 8.78
CA GLN A 173 -0.50 2.33 8.94
C GLN A 173 -1.02 3.67 8.43
N ILE A 174 -2.29 3.71 8.12
CA ILE A 174 -3.01 4.93 7.74
C ILE A 174 -4.44 4.89 8.23
N SER A 175 -5.01 6.06 8.54
CA SER A 175 -6.41 6.20 8.88
C SER A 175 -7.21 6.68 7.68
N ILE A 176 -8.18 5.86 7.26
CA ILE A 176 -9.15 6.19 6.22
C ILE A 176 -10.44 6.58 6.93
N PRO A 177 -10.98 7.79 6.72
CA PRO A 177 -12.11 8.31 7.50
C PRO A 177 -13.33 7.38 7.56
N GLU A 178 -13.64 6.69 6.45
CA GLU A 178 -14.82 5.86 6.32
C GLU A 178 -14.62 4.41 6.81
N ILE A 179 -13.36 3.95 6.90
CA ILE A 179 -13.05 2.54 7.18
C ILE A 179 -12.31 2.37 8.51
N GLY A 180 -11.63 3.44 8.97
CA GLY A 180 -10.77 3.41 10.15
C GLY A 180 -9.29 3.19 9.81
N THR A 181 -8.52 2.78 10.82
CA THR A 181 -7.06 2.57 10.67
C THR A 181 -6.76 1.22 10.02
N VAL A 182 -5.88 1.26 9.06
CA VAL A 182 -5.40 0.12 8.28
C VAL A 182 -3.91 -0.06 8.47
#